data_bf8e633871491974b3285d4755d10cca
#
_entry.id   bf8e633871491974b3285d4755d10cca
#
_cell.length_a   1.000
_cell.length_b   1.000
_cell.length_c   1.000
_cell.angle_alpha   90.00
_cell.angle_beta   90.00
_cell.angle_gamma   90.00
#
_symmetry.space_group_name_H-M   'P 1'
#
loop_
_entity.id
_entity.type
_entity.pdbx_description
1 polymer ?
#
loop_
_entity_poly.entity_id
_entity_poly.type
_entity_poly.pdbx_seq_one_letter_code
_entity_poly.pdbx_strand_id
1 'polypeptide(L)'
;MSTSPESIREDDRIVNSISRWLARHISGAELGAELEAADLEQLGPDQAEAVLELQNELQVASERAGVEMVARETMETVALG
;
A
#
# COMPACT_ATOMS: atom_id res chain seq x y z
N MET A 1 -13.02 5.15 25.94
CA MET A 1 -12.65 5.01 25.56
C MET A 1 -12.14 4.69 24.98
N SER A 2 -12.19 4.91 24.80
CA SER A 2 -11.46 4.44 24.44
C SER A 2 -10.81 4.51 23.34
N THR A 3 -9.80 4.84 23.33
CA THR A 3 -9.00 4.85 22.23
C THR A 3 -8.89 3.49 21.73
N SER A 4 -9.41 3.30 20.61
CA SER A 4 -9.42 2.00 20.11
C SER A 4 -8.12 1.75 19.39
N PRO A 5 -7.55 0.60 19.59
CA PRO A 5 -6.34 0.24 18.86
C PRO A 5 -6.57 0.14 17.38
N GLU A 6 -7.82 0.18 16.99
CA GLU A 6 -8.15 0.16 15.59
C GLU A 6 -7.97 1.50 14.92
N SER A 7 -7.63 2.54 15.66
CA SER A 7 -7.37 3.80 15.00
C SER A 7 -6.01 3.80 14.34
N ILE A 8 -5.70 2.77 13.62
CA ILE A 8 -4.52 2.75 12.77
C ILE A 8 -4.78 3.67 11.61
N ARG A 9 -3.86 4.58 11.36
CA ARG A 9 -3.99 5.51 10.26
C ARG A 9 -3.92 4.76 8.94
N GLU A 10 -4.60 5.31 7.95
CA GLU A 10 -4.65 4.65 6.65
C GLU A 10 -3.26 4.53 6.03
N ASP A 11 -2.42 5.54 6.20
CA ASP A 11 -1.07 5.48 5.67
C ASP A 11 -0.26 4.36 6.34
N ASP A 12 -0.39 4.20 7.66
CA ASP A 12 0.31 3.12 8.36
C ASP A 12 -0.17 1.76 7.91
N ARG A 13 -1.46 1.64 7.65
CA ARG A 13 -2.03 0.39 7.20
C ARG A 13 -1.49 -0.01 5.84
N ILE A 14 -1.37 0.96 4.94
CA ILE A 14 -0.85 0.69 3.61
C ILE A 14 0.63 0.30 3.67
N VAL A 15 1.42 1.03 4.46
CA VAL A 15 2.83 0.69 4.63
C VAL A 15 2.98 -0.72 5.18
N ASN A 16 2.14 -1.07 6.16
CA ASN A 16 2.18 -2.40 6.75
C ASN A 16 1.85 -3.48 5.72
N SER A 17 0.83 -3.25 4.90
CA SER A 17 0.44 -4.22 3.87
C SER A 17 1.57 -4.42 2.86
N ILE A 18 2.18 -3.33 2.41
CA ILE A 18 3.28 -3.42 1.45
C ILE A 18 4.45 -4.16 2.08
N SER A 19 4.77 -3.86 3.33
CA SER A 19 5.87 -4.54 4.03
C SER A 19 5.65 -6.04 4.09
N ARG A 20 4.42 -6.45 4.40
CA ARG A 20 4.10 -7.88 4.48
C ARG A 20 4.23 -8.55 3.11
N TRP A 21 3.84 -7.85 2.06
CA TRP A 21 4.00 -8.39 0.72
C TRP A 21 5.48 -8.50 0.34
N LEU A 22 6.27 -7.49 0.67
CA LEU A 22 7.72 -7.54 0.40
C LEU A 22 8.38 -8.69 1.15
N ALA A 23 7.91 -8.98 2.36
CA ALA A 23 8.41 -10.09 3.16
C ALA A 23 7.83 -11.43 2.74
N ARG A 24 6.97 -11.44 1.73
CA ARG A 24 6.34 -12.65 1.18
C ARG A 24 5.35 -13.29 2.15
N HIS A 25 4.79 -12.50 3.06
CA HIS A 25 3.78 -12.98 3.99
C HIS A 25 2.39 -12.96 3.38
N ILE A 26 2.18 -12.12 2.35
CA ILE A 26 0.91 -12.11 1.63
C ILE A 26 1.21 -12.12 0.13
N SER A 27 0.22 -12.55 -0.65
CA SER A 27 0.36 -12.62 -2.10
C SER A 27 0.10 -11.27 -2.74
N GLY A 28 0.44 -11.15 -4.03
CA GLY A 28 0.12 -9.95 -4.79
C GLY A 28 -1.37 -9.70 -4.87
N ALA A 29 -2.16 -10.78 -4.99
CA ALA A 29 -3.60 -10.62 -5.01
C ALA A 29 -4.12 -10.08 -3.69
N GLU A 30 -3.55 -10.53 -2.59
CA GLU A 30 -3.93 -10.03 -1.27
C GLU A 30 -3.53 -8.57 -1.11
N LEU A 31 -2.34 -8.21 -1.55
CA LEU A 31 -1.92 -6.81 -1.50
C LEU A 31 -2.86 -5.96 -2.33
N GLY A 32 -3.21 -6.41 -3.54
CA GLY A 32 -4.14 -5.67 -4.38
C GLY A 32 -5.47 -5.43 -3.71
N ALA A 33 -5.99 -6.45 -3.02
CA ALA A 33 -7.25 -6.33 -2.29
C ALA A 33 -7.13 -5.33 -1.15
N GLU A 34 -6.01 -5.34 -0.43
CA GLU A 34 -5.78 -4.40 0.65
C GLU A 34 -5.74 -2.97 0.14
N LEU A 35 -5.06 -2.75 -0.98
CA LEU A 35 -4.98 -1.41 -1.56
C LEU A 35 -6.33 -0.95 -2.09
N GLU A 36 -7.10 -1.87 -2.63
CA GLU A 36 -8.43 -1.55 -3.13
C GLU A 36 -9.37 -1.14 -2.01
N ALA A 37 -9.18 -1.75 -0.85
CA ALA A 37 -9.99 -1.44 0.32
C ALA A 37 -9.54 -0.15 1.01
N ALA A 38 -8.42 0.42 0.61
CA ALA A 38 -7.90 1.62 1.25
C ALA A 38 -8.79 2.82 1.00
N ASP A 39 -8.94 3.65 2.01
CA ASP A 39 -9.71 4.88 1.90
C ASP A 39 -8.79 5.98 1.42
N LEU A 40 -8.78 6.21 0.12
CA LEU A 40 -7.88 7.18 -0.48
C LEU A 40 -8.18 8.60 -0.05
N GLU A 41 -9.39 8.85 0.43
CA GLU A 41 -9.75 10.19 0.91
C GLU A 41 -9.03 10.56 2.19
N GLN A 42 -8.55 9.56 2.93
CA GLN A 42 -7.79 9.80 4.14
C GLN A 42 -6.30 9.99 3.87
N LEU A 43 -5.91 9.89 2.62
CA LEU A 43 -4.52 10.06 2.22
C LEU A 43 -4.35 11.41 1.53
N GLY A 44 -3.11 11.91 1.59
CA GLY A 44 -2.78 13.09 0.80
C GLY A 44 -2.79 12.75 -0.69
N PRO A 45 -2.85 13.78 -1.56
CA PRO A 45 -2.94 13.50 -3.00
C PRO A 45 -1.75 12.71 -3.55
N ASP A 46 -0.54 12.98 -3.05
CA ASP A 46 0.63 12.23 -3.50
C ASP A 46 0.57 10.79 -3.03
N GLN A 47 0.07 10.59 -1.82
CA GLN A 47 -0.06 9.25 -1.26
C GLN A 47 -1.09 8.43 -2.04
N ALA A 48 -2.22 9.05 -2.34
CA ALA A 48 -3.27 8.37 -3.09
C ALA A 48 -2.80 8.01 -4.47
N GLU A 49 -2.08 8.91 -5.13
CA GLU A 49 -1.56 8.66 -6.45
C GLU A 49 -0.58 7.49 -6.44
N ALA A 50 0.30 7.46 -5.43
CA ALA A 50 1.28 6.38 -5.32
C ALA A 50 0.59 5.03 -5.14
N VAL A 51 -0.48 4.99 -4.34
CA VAL A 51 -1.23 3.76 -4.14
C VAL A 51 -1.86 3.29 -5.45
N LEU A 52 -2.42 4.22 -6.20
CA LEU A 52 -3.03 3.87 -7.49
C LEU A 52 -2.00 3.35 -8.49
N GLU A 53 -0.82 3.93 -8.48
CA GLU A 53 0.26 3.45 -9.34
C GLU A 53 0.66 2.03 -8.99
N LEU A 54 0.75 1.75 -7.70
CA LEU A 54 1.09 0.40 -7.27
C LEU A 54 0.00 -0.60 -7.66
N GLN A 55 -1.26 -0.22 -7.51
CA GLN A 55 -2.35 -1.07 -7.93
C GLN A 55 -2.26 -1.40 -9.42
N ASN A 56 -1.97 -0.37 -10.23
CA ASN A 56 -1.83 -0.58 -11.65
C ASN A 56 -0.67 -1.52 -11.97
N GLU A 57 0.45 -1.32 -11.29
CA GLU A 57 1.63 -2.15 -11.51
C GLU A 57 1.36 -3.60 -11.16
N LEU A 58 0.62 -3.84 -10.08
CA LEU A 58 0.25 -5.20 -9.68
C LEU A 58 -0.56 -5.91 -10.75
N GLN A 59 -1.32 -5.15 -11.54
CA GLN A 59 -2.17 -5.73 -12.57
C GLN A 59 -1.45 -5.95 -13.90
N VAL A 60 -0.49 -5.08 -14.24
CA VAL A 60 0.10 -5.11 -15.55
C VAL A 60 1.51 -5.68 -15.60
N ALA A 61 2.21 -5.69 -14.48
CA ALA A 61 3.60 -6.15 -14.47
C ALA A 61 3.65 -7.66 -14.59
N SER A 62 4.59 -8.13 -15.39
CA SER A 62 4.80 -9.56 -15.54
C SER A 62 5.90 -10.08 -14.62
N GLU A 63 6.65 -9.17 -13.99
CA GLU A 63 7.76 -9.56 -13.11
C GLU A 63 7.63 -8.88 -11.77
N ARG A 64 7.90 -9.67 -10.73
CA ARG A 64 7.81 -9.17 -9.37
C ARG A 64 8.80 -8.05 -9.09
N ALA A 65 9.99 -8.11 -9.71
CA ALA A 65 11.02 -7.11 -9.45
C ALA A 65 10.55 -5.70 -9.75
N GLY A 66 9.82 -5.52 -10.84
CA GLY A 66 9.26 -4.22 -11.19
C GLY A 66 8.24 -3.74 -10.17
N VAL A 67 7.39 -4.66 -9.72
CA VAL A 67 6.39 -4.34 -8.71
C VAL A 67 7.06 -3.97 -7.39
N GLU A 68 8.14 -4.68 -7.03
CA GLU A 68 8.84 -4.39 -5.78
C GLU A 68 9.44 -3.00 -5.78
N MET A 69 9.95 -2.57 -6.93
CA MET A 69 10.49 -1.22 -7.02
C MET A 69 9.40 -0.17 -6.79
N VAL A 70 8.26 -0.33 -7.46
CA VAL A 70 7.14 0.59 -7.29
C VAL A 70 6.61 0.53 -5.86
N ALA A 71 6.55 -0.67 -5.29
CA ALA A 71 6.07 -0.85 -3.93
C ALA A 71 6.93 -0.09 -2.92
N ARG A 72 8.25 -0.15 -3.10
CA ARG A 72 9.15 0.57 -2.20
C ARG A 72 8.98 2.08 -2.34
N GLU A 73 8.81 2.55 -3.56
CA GLU A 73 8.57 3.97 -3.78
C GLU A 73 7.25 4.41 -3.18
N THR A 74 6.23 3.59 -3.33
CA THR A 74 4.93 3.88 -2.75
C THR A 74 5.03 3.95 -1.24
N MET A 75 5.70 2.97 -0.64
CA MET A 75 5.86 2.92 0.81
C MET A 75 6.57 4.17 1.32
N GLU A 76 7.59 4.60 0.61
CA GLU A 76 8.34 5.80 0.97
C GLU A 76 7.45 7.04 0.88
N THR A 77 6.72 7.17 -0.21
CA THR A 77 5.83 8.32 -0.40
C THR A 77 4.76 8.37 0.68
N VAL A 78 4.16 7.22 0.98
CA VAL A 78 3.09 7.14 1.96
C VAL A 78 3.63 7.43 3.36
N ALA A 79 4.82 6.90 3.67
CA ALA A 79 5.40 7.10 5.00
C ALA A 79 5.82 8.55 5.24
N LEU A 80 6.28 9.23 4.20
CA LEU A 80 6.72 10.62 4.32
C LEU A 80 5.58 11.62 4.25
N GLY A 81 4.50 11.23 3.61
CA GLY A 81 3.36 12.10 3.45
C GLY A 81 2.57 12.25 4.72
#